data_4638cc75c5fbd81eb3c47cb53588a01f
#
_entry.id   4638cc75c5fbd81eb3c47cb53588a01f
#
_cell.length_a   1.000
_cell.length_b   1.000
_cell.length_c   1.000
_cell.angle_alpha   90.00
_cell.angle_beta   90.00
_cell.angle_gamma   90.00
#
_symmetry.space_group_name_H-M   'P 1'
#
loop_
_entity.id
_entity.type
_entity.pdbx_description
1 polymer ?
#
loop_
_entity_poly.entity_id
_entity_poly.type
_entity_poly.pdbx_seq_one_letter_code
_entity_poly.pdbx_strand_id
1 'polypeptide(L)'
;YLHNIAGIPSDKPVLIAANHPTAFVDPIALCIYLDPPIYNMTRGDIFQRPWARKMLEDVNMFPVFRMRDGYTGRERNDGVFEFCQSKLVKKQVVAVYVEGEHHLDKQVKPVQKGLSRIAFGTYQNHAPEDLQIIPVGSNYIYGDRTRDELKLLVGAPIFVKDYWEAYQLNPATAINRLN
;
A
#
# COMPACT_ATOMS: atom_id res chain seq x y z
N TYR A 1 -14.92 14.28 1.98
CA TYR A 1 -15.94 13.69 1.09
C TYR A 1 -15.45 12.32 0.60
N LEU A 2 -16.33 11.32 0.61
CA LEU A 2 -16.04 9.94 0.29
C LEU A 2 -16.76 9.57 -1.03
N HIS A 3 -16.01 9.03 -2.01
CA HIS A 3 -16.58 8.54 -3.27
C HIS A 3 -16.24 7.07 -3.48
N ASN A 4 -17.25 6.25 -3.81
CA ASN A 4 -17.13 4.82 -4.11
C ASN A 4 -16.53 3.95 -2.99
N ILE A 5 -16.78 4.26 -1.72
CA ILE A 5 -16.23 3.52 -0.57
C ILE A 5 -16.73 2.07 -0.51
N ALA A 6 -17.90 1.79 -1.05
CA ALA A 6 -18.44 0.43 -1.16
C ALA A 6 -17.55 -0.54 -1.98
N GLY A 7 -16.41 -0.08 -2.49
CA GLY A 7 -15.58 -0.84 -3.43
C GLY A 7 -14.44 -1.67 -2.82
N ILE A 8 -14.20 -1.65 -1.50
CA ILE A 8 -13.14 -2.48 -0.91
C ILE A 8 -13.75 -3.72 -0.27
N PRO A 9 -13.56 -4.90 -0.88
CA PRO A 9 -14.11 -6.14 -0.34
C PRO A 9 -13.40 -6.57 0.94
N SER A 10 -14.15 -7.09 1.91
CA SER A 10 -13.63 -7.59 3.19
C SER A 10 -13.26 -9.08 3.17
N ASP A 11 -13.64 -9.78 2.12
CA ASP A 11 -13.50 -11.24 1.98
C ASP A 11 -12.46 -11.64 0.91
N LYS A 12 -11.73 -10.67 0.35
CA LYS A 12 -10.74 -10.86 -0.72
C LYS A 12 -9.38 -10.28 -0.35
N PRO A 13 -8.28 -10.82 -0.92
CA PRO A 13 -6.96 -10.23 -0.78
C PRO A 13 -6.89 -8.91 -1.58
N VAL A 14 -6.62 -7.81 -0.88
CA VAL A 14 -6.57 -6.47 -1.49
C VAL A 14 -5.26 -5.77 -1.20
N LEU A 15 -4.63 -5.28 -2.26
CA LEU A 15 -3.56 -4.28 -2.19
C LEU A 15 -4.16 -2.91 -2.52
N ILE A 16 -4.13 -1.99 -1.57
CA ILE A 16 -4.45 -0.59 -1.84
C ILE A 16 -3.21 0.09 -2.41
N ALA A 17 -3.35 0.70 -3.59
CA ALA A 17 -2.35 1.56 -4.20
C ALA A 17 -2.72 3.01 -3.92
N ALA A 18 -2.11 3.62 -2.90
CA ALA A 18 -2.43 4.99 -2.47
C ALA A 18 -1.32 5.98 -2.84
N ASN A 19 -1.70 7.22 -3.18
CA ASN A 19 -0.79 8.35 -3.17
C ASN A 19 -0.52 8.81 -1.72
N HIS A 20 0.50 9.65 -1.51
CA HIS A 20 0.96 10.01 -0.16
C HIS A 20 1.20 11.52 0.01
N PRO A 21 0.15 12.36 -0.07
CA PRO A 21 0.32 13.81 0.07
C PRO A 21 0.66 14.26 1.49
N THR A 22 0.15 13.57 2.54
CA THR A 22 0.38 13.97 3.93
C THR A 22 0.86 12.79 4.78
N ALA A 23 2.05 12.86 5.30
CA ALA A 23 2.77 11.78 5.98
C ALA A 23 1.91 10.85 6.87
N PHE A 24 1.43 11.34 8.02
CA PHE A 24 0.75 10.52 9.01
C PHE A 24 -0.79 10.52 8.85
N VAL A 25 -1.34 11.56 8.22
CA VAL A 25 -2.79 11.74 8.09
C VAL A 25 -3.39 10.73 7.09
N ASP A 26 -2.69 10.41 6.01
CA ASP A 26 -3.19 9.47 5.00
C ASP A 26 -3.45 8.07 5.56
N PRO A 27 -2.52 7.40 6.29
CA PRO A 27 -2.82 6.11 6.91
C PRO A 27 -3.98 6.17 7.89
N ILE A 28 -4.07 7.23 8.68
CA ILE A 28 -5.18 7.42 9.63
C ILE A 28 -6.51 7.56 8.89
N ALA A 29 -6.54 8.38 7.83
CA ALA A 29 -7.73 8.57 7.02
C ALA A 29 -8.20 7.26 6.38
N LEU A 30 -7.28 6.46 5.82
CA LEU A 30 -7.62 5.15 5.27
C LEU A 30 -8.22 4.23 6.35
N CYS A 31 -7.62 4.19 7.55
CA CYS A 31 -8.10 3.34 8.65
C CYS A 31 -9.46 3.79 9.21
N ILE A 32 -9.76 5.10 9.20
CA ILE A 32 -11.03 5.61 9.75
C ILE A 32 -12.17 5.46 8.74
N TYR A 33 -11.88 5.70 7.47
CA TYR A 33 -12.93 5.86 6.45
C TYR A 33 -13.12 4.63 5.57
N LEU A 34 -12.21 3.68 5.60
CA LEU A 34 -12.33 2.45 4.84
C LEU A 34 -12.51 1.25 5.77
N ASP A 35 -13.41 0.36 5.38
CA ASP A 35 -13.65 -0.92 6.01
C ASP A 35 -13.35 -2.01 4.96
N PRO A 36 -12.62 -3.03 5.23
CA PRO A 36 -12.15 -3.62 6.50
C PRO A 36 -10.83 -3.02 7.03
N PRO A 37 -10.31 -3.51 8.20
CA PRO A 37 -9.05 -3.06 8.77
C PRO A 37 -7.88 -3.17 7.79
N ILE A 38 -7.10 -2.09 7.69
CA ILE A 38 -6.01 -1.95 6.71
C ILE A 38 -4.66 -2.07 7.42
N TYR A 39 -3.76 -2.88 6.85
CA TYR A 39 -2.36 -2.92 7.26
C TYR A 39 -1.56 -1.88 6.48
N ASN A 40 -0.99 -0.90 7.19
CA ASN A 40 -0.26 0.22 6.59
C ASN A 40 1.25 0.06 6.75
N MET A 41 2.00 0.31 5.67
CA MET A 41 3.45 0.38 5.72
C MET A 41 3.91 1.72 6.29
N THR A 42 4.82 1.67 7.24
CA THR A 42 5.38 2.87 7.90
C THR A 42 6.90 2.77 8.00
N ARG A 43 7.59 3.90 8.07
CA ARG A 43 9.05 3.96 8.17
C ARG A 43 9.56 3.17 9.38
N GLY A 44 10.54 2.30 9.17
CA GLY A 44 11.07 1.40 10.20
C GLY A 44 11.80 2.09 11.34
N ASP A 45 12.33 3.30 11.12
CA ASP A 45 13.01 4.09 12.15
C ASP A 45 12.07 4.51 13.30
N ILE A 46 10.77 4.69 13.03
CA ILE A 46 9.78 5.06 14.04
C ILE A 46 9.55 3.89 15.03
N PHE A 47 9.77 2.65 14.60
CA PHE A 47 9.63 1.45 15.42
C PHE A 47 10.80 1.20 16.39
N GLN A 48 11.83 2.03 16.40
CA GLN A 48 12.99 1.85 17.29
C GLN A 48 12.64 2.02 18.78
N ARG A 49 11.60 2.80 19.09
CA ARG A 49 11.15 3.01 20.46
C ARG A 49 10.08 1.96 20.83
N PRO A 50 10.25 1.17 21.92
CA PRO A 50 9.34 0.08 22.27
C PRO A 50 7.88 0.51 22.43
N TRP A 51 7.61 1.67 23.03
CA TRP A 51 6.28 2.20 23.20
C TRP A 51 5.62 2.58 21.86
N ALA A 52 6.40 3.20 20.94
CA ALA A 52 5.92 3.57 19.63
C ALA A 52 5.63 2.32 18.78
N ARG A 53 6.50 1.30 18.87
CA ARG A 53 6.29 0.02 18.20
C ARG A 53 4.94 -0.57 18.56
N LYS A 54 4.66 -0.74 19.86
CA LYS A 54 3.40 -1.34 20.33
C LYS A 54 2.19 -0.53 19.83
N MET A 55 2.23 0.79 19.97
CA MET A 55 1.14 1.67 19.52
C MET A 55 0.89 1.54 18.01
N LEU A 56 1.95 1.47 17.20
CA LEU A 56 1.84 1.35 15.74
C LEU A 56 1.34 -0.04 15.31
N GLU A 57 1.81 -1.09 15.97
CA GLU A 57 1.34 -2.46 15.74
C GLU A 57 -0.14 -2.63 16.10
N ASP A 58 -0.59 -2.01 17.20
CA ASP A 58 -2.00 -2.02 17.65
C ASP A 58 -2.95 -1.34 16.62
N VAL A 59 -2.44 -0.44 15.78
CA VAL A 59 -3.18 0.17 14.67
C VAL A 59 -2.82 -0.40 13.29
N ASN A 60 -2.35 -1.64 13.25
CA ASN A 60 -1.99 -2.37 12.03
C ASN A 60 -0.91 -1.68 11.17
N MET A 61 -0.03 -0.89 11.76
CA MET A 61 1.14 -0.35 11.09
C MET A 61 2.33 -1.30 11.23
N PHE A 62 3.11 -1.49 10.16
CA PHE A 62 4.29 -2.33 10.17
C PHE A 62 5.48 -1.65 9.48
N PRO A 63 6.73 -1.97 9.90
CA PRO A 63 7.90 -1.25 9.44
C PRO A 63 8.31 -1.64 8.02
N VAL A 64 8.67 -0.63 7.20
CA VAL A 64 9.37 -0.79 5.95
C VAL A 64 10.74 -0.10 6.01
N PHE A 65 11.76 -0.75 5.45
CA PHE A 65 13.13 -0.26 5.47
C PHE A 65 13.53 0.15 4.05
N ARG A 66 13.91 1.42 3.87
CA ARG A 66 14.28 1.96 2.56
C ARG A 66 15.80 2.06 2.45
N MET A 67 16.34 1.77 1.27
CA MET A 67 17.78 1.84 1.01
C MET A 67 18.36 3.25 1.27
N ARG A 68 17.61 4.30 0.92
CA ARG A 68 18.02 5.69 1.15
C ARG A 68 18.13 6.09 2.64
N ASP A 69 17.49 5.34 3.52
CA ASP A 69 17.55 5.57 4.98
C ASP A 69 18.77 4.86 5.62
N GLY A 70 19.76 4.44 4.82
CA GLY A 70 20.98 3.79 5.27
C GLY A 70 20.86 2.29 5.55
N TYR A 71 19.72 1.70 5.23
CA TYR A 71 19.52 0.26 5.38
C TYR A 71 20.02 -0.48 4.13
N THR A 72 21.22 -1.05 4.23
CA THR A 72 21.82 -1.88 3.18
C THR A 72 21.38 -3.32 3.33
N GLY A 73 20.28 -3.72 2.72
CA GLY A 73 19.94 -5.14 2.77
C GLY A 73 18.65 -5.48 2.03
N ARG A 74 18.77 -6.34 1.01
CA ARG A 74 17.62 -7.01 0.40
C ARG A 74 16.85 -7.81 1.45
N GLU A 75 17.52 -8.47 2.36
CA GLU A 75 16.98 -9.34 3.41
C GLU A 75 15.90 -8.67 4.28
N ARG A 76 16.04 -7.37 4.58
CA ARG A 76 15.02 -6.64 5.37
C ARG A 76 13.76 -6.33 4.57
N ASN A 77 13.90 -6.11 3.27
CA ASN A 77 12.73 -5.91 2.40
C ASN A 77 12.04 -7.22 2.06
N ASP A 78 12.76 -8.33 2.02
CA ASP A 78 12.18 -9.66 1.81
C ASP A 78 11.21 -9.99 2.96
N GLY A 79 11.59 -9.72 4.21
CA GLY A 79 10.68 -9.86 5.36
C GLY A 79 9.43 -8.96 5.29
N VAL A 80 9.53 -7.76 4.72
CA VAL A 80 8.36 -6.89 4.47
C VAL A 80 7.45 -7.50 3.40
N PHE A 81 8.02 -8.01 2.32
CA PHE A 81 7.23 -8.66 1.26
C PHE A 81 6.54 -9.92 1.78
N GLU A 82 7.25 -10.77 2.53
CA GLU A 82 6.66 -11.96 3.18
C GLU A 82 5.52 -11.58 4.12
N PHE A 83 5.69 -10.53 4.92
CA PHE A 83 4.63 -10.03 5.80
C PHE A 83 3.40 -9.63 4.98
N CYS A 84 3.56 -8.83 3.92
CA CYS A 84 2.45 -8.42 3.04
C CYS A 84 1.76 -9.65 2.44
N GLN A 85 2.52 -10.60 1.90
CA GLN A 85 1.97 -11.85 1.34
C GLN A 85 1.18 -12.63 2.38
N SER A 86 1.71 -12.76 3.61
CA SER A 86 1.02 -13.46 4.71
C SER A 86 -0.34 -12.84 5.07
N LYS A 87 -0.47 -11.51 4.92
CA LYS A 87 -1.73 -10.79 5.15
C LYS A 87 -2.71 -10.99 3.99
N LEU A 88 -2.21 -10.89 2.77
CA LEU A 88 -3.02 -11.09 1.56
C LEU A 88 -3.58 -12.51 1.45
N VAL A 89 -2.78 -13.53 1.78
CA VAL A 89 -3.26 -14.93 1.83
C VAL A 89 -4.39 -15.11 2.83
N LYS A 90 -4.40 -14.34 3.92
CA LYS A 90 -5.49 -14.31 4.91
C LYS A 90 -6.67 -13.43 4.49
N LYS A 91 -6.71 -13.00 3.22
CA LYS A 91 -7.74 -12.10 2.67
C LYS A 91 -7.83 -10.76 3.41
N GLN A 92 -6.69 -10.27 3.91
CA GLN A 92 -6.59 -8.99 4.56
C GLN A 92 -6.17 -7.90 3.58
N VAL A 93 -6.41 -6.65 3.95
CA VAL A 93 -6.10 -5.48 3.13
C VAL A 93 -4.76 -4.89 3.54
N VAL A 94 -3.87 -4.69 2.57
CA VAL A 94 -2.56 -4.06 2.76
C VAL A 94 -2.49 -2.78 1.94
N ALA A 95 -2.14 -1.66 2.55
CA ALA A 95 -1.95 -0.39 1.86
C ALA A 95 -0.46 -0.14 1.55
N VAL A 96 -0.21 0.22 0.31
CA VAL A 96 1.11 0.59 -0.23
C VAL A 96 1.04 2.02 -0.75
N TYR A 97 1.89 2.89 -0.22
CA TYR A 97 2.05 4.25 -0.74
C TYR A 97 3.03 4.20 -1.91
N VAL A 98 2.45 4.22 -3.12
CA VAL A 98 3.16 3.84 -4.36
C VAL A 98 4.30 4.78 -4.75
N GLU A 99 4.33 6.00 -4.22
CA GLU A 99 5.36 6.99 -4.49
C GLU A 99 6.62 6.79 -3.62
N GLY A 100 6.52 6.00 -2.53
CA GLY A 100 7.61 5.70 -1.62
C GLY A 100 8.03 6.86 -0.71
N GLU A 101 7.41 8.04 -0.85
CA GLU A 101 7.59 9.22 -0.02
C GLU A 101 6.33 10.08 -0.02
N HIS A 102 6.16 10.90 1.02
CA HIS A 102 5.09 11.89 1.05
C HIS A 102 5.56 13.22 0.46
N HIS A 103 4.65 13.95 -0.16
CA HIS A 103 4.88 15.30 -0.69
C HIS A 103 3.55 16.03 -0.89
N LEU A 104 3.57 17.35 -0.69
CA LEU A 104 2.38 18.20 -0.84
C LEU A 104 2.04 18.58 -2.29
N ASP A 105 2.81 18.09 -3.26
CA ASP A 105 2.53 18.32 -4.67
C ASP A 105 1.18 17.69 -5.05
N LYS A 106 0.35 18.42 -5.78
CA LYS A 106 -0.96 17.94 -6.24
C LYS A 106 -0.88 17.04 -7.49
N GLN A 107 0.26 16.38 -7.68
CA GLN A 107 0.53 15.46 -8.78
C GLN A 107 1.10 14.16 -8.22
N VAL A 108 0.62 13.04 -8.71
CA VAL A 108 1.17 11.73 -8.36
C VAL A 108 2.58 11.60 -8.95
N LYS A 109 3.56 11.26 -8.13
CA LYS A 109 4.93 10.99 -8.57
C LYS A 109 5.06 9.60 -9.17
N PRO A 110 6.15 9.31 -9.89
CA PRO A 110 6.36 8.01 -10.49
C PRO A 110 6.20 6.87 -9.49
N VAL A 111 5.36 5.92 -9.85
CA VAL A 111 5.04 4.75 -9.03
C VAL A 111 6.27 3.85 -8.86
N GLN A 112 6.57 3.48 -7.62
CA GLN A 112 7.68 2.59 -7.30
C GLN A 112 7.29 1.12 -7.48
N LYS A 113 8.27 0.29 -7.86
CA LYS A 113 8.06 -1.14 -8.17
C LYS A 113 7.72 -2.02 -6.95
N GLY A 114 7.58 -1.45 -5.76
CA GLY A 114 7.27 -2.18 -4.53
C GLY A 114 5.91 -2.86 -4.58
N LEU A 115 4.88 -2.13 -5.02
CA LEU A 115 3.51 -2.64 -5.17
C LEU A 115 3.46 -3.87 -6.08
N SER A 116 3.97 -3.75 -7.29
CA SER A 116 3.96 -4.84 -8.27
C SER A 116 4.75 -6.06 -7.82
N ARG A 117 5.87 -5.86 -7.10
CA ARG A 117 6.65 -6.97 -6.53
C ARG A 117 5.87 -7.72 -5.46
N ILE A 118 5.14 -7.02 -4.59
CA ILE A 118 4.27 -7.65 -3.60
C ILE A 118 3.16 -8.42 -4.32
N ALA A 119 2.49 -7.80 -5.30
CA ALA A 119 1.39 -8.40 -6.04
C ALA A 119 1.81 -9.68 -6.76
N PHE A 120 2.83 -9.61 -7.61
CA PHE A 120 3.31 -10.77 -8.35
C PHE A 120 3.96 -11.83 -7.45
N GLY A 121 4.70 -11.43 -6.42
CA GLY A 121 5.25 -12.37 -5.45
C GLY A 121 4.17 -13.13 -4.68
N THR A 122 3.07 -12.47 -4.30
CA THR A 122 1.92 -13.12 -3.68
C THR A 122 1.25 -14.09 -4.64
N TYR A 123 1.05 -13.69 -5.89
CA TYR A 123 0.43 -14.54 -6.90
C TYR A 123 1.31 -15.74 -7.26
N GLN A 124 2.61 -15.55 -7.38
CA GLN A 124 3.58 -16.61 -7.67
C GLN A 124 3.62 -17.68 -6.57
N ASN A 125 3.60 -17.26 -5.30
CA ASN A 125 3.77 -18.17 -4.17
C ASN A 125 2.48 -18.85 -3.72
N HIS A 126 1.32 -18.20 -3.93
CA HIS A 126 0.05 -18.63 -3.35
C HIS A 126 -1.12 -18.66 -4.34
N ALA A 127 -0.95 -18.11 -5.53
CA ALA A 127 -1.94 -18.04 -6.62
C ALA A 127 -3.39 -17.68 -6.18
N PRO A 128 -3.60 -16.62 -5.37
CA PRO A 128 -4.95 -16.24 -4.99
C PRO A 128 -5.66 -15.61 -6.21
N GLU A 129 -6.64 -16.32 -6.77
CA GLU A 129 -7.35 -15.89 -7.99
C GLU A 129 -8.01 -14.50 -7.86
N ASP A 130 -8.41 -14.15 -6.63
CA ASP A 130 -9.13 -12.91 -6.30
C ASP A 130 -8.21 -11.76 -5.90
N LEU A 131 -6.89 -11.92 -5.99
CA LEU A 131 -5.95 -10.84 -5.64
C LEU A 131 -6.15 -9.64 -6.55
N GLN A 132 -6.50 -8.52 -5.93
CA GLN A 132 -6.77 -7.28 -6.64
C GLN A 132 -6.00 -6.10 -6.06
N ILE A 133 -5.66 -5.17 -6.92
CA ILE A 133 -5.11 -3.87 -6.57
C ILE A 133 -6.21 -2.84 -6.71
N ILE A 134 -6.46 -2.07 -5.66
CA ILE A 134 -7.45 -0.99 -5.68
C ILE A 134 -6.73 0.35 -5.55
N PRO A 135 -6.74 1.19 -6.58
CA PRO A 135 -6.22 2.54 -6.49
C PRO A 135 -7.06 3.39 -5.53
N VAL A 136 -6.41 4.11 -4.63
CA VAL A 136 -7.06 5.06 -3.72
C VAL A 136 -6.35 6.40 -3.78
N GLY A 137 -7.07 7.43 -4.19
CA GLY A 137 -6.56 8.80 -4.25
C GLY A 137 -6.95 9.60 -3.01
N SER A 138 -5.97 10.10 -2.27
CA SER A 138 -6.15 11.08 -1.20
C SER A 138 -5.91 12.48 -1.75
N ASN A 139 -6.94 13.32 -1.76
CA ASN A 139 -6.86 14.68 -2.28
C ASN A 139 -7.25 15.67 -1.19
N TYR A 140 -6.30 16.53 -0.83
CA TYR A 140 -6.49 17.63 0.12
C TYR A 140 -6.60 18.96 -0.61
N ILE A 141 -7.36 19.91 -0.06
CA ILE A 141 -7.41 21.26 -0.63
C ILE A 141 -6.06 21.95 -0.43
N TYR A 142 -5.50 21.88 0.77
CA TYR A 142 -4.21 22.50 1.13
C TYR A 142 -3.14 21.47 1.51
N GLY A 143 -3.48 20.50 2.39
CA GLY A 143 -2.59 19.44 2.87
C GLY A 143 -1.76 19.81 4.12
N ASP A 144 -1.62 21.10 4.41
CA ASP A 144 -0.79 21.64 5.49
C ASP A 144 -1.57 22.46 6.54
N ARG A 145 -2.90 22.52 6.43
CA ARG A 145 -3.75 23.34 7.30
C ARG A 145 -4.64 22.51 8.20
N THR A 146 -4.91 23.06 9.39
CA THR A 146 -5.96 22.51 10.26
C THR A 146 -7.34 22.74 9.65
N ARG A 147 -8.25 21.76 9.83
CA ARG A 147 -9.60 21.75 9.24
C ARG A 147 -9.61 21.75 7.70
N ASP A 148 -8.63 21.07 7.12
CA ASP A 148 -8.59 20.87 5.68
C ASP A 148 -9.66 19.87 5.23
N GLU A 149 -10.04 19.93 3.97
CA GLU A 149 -10.97 18.98 3.38
C GLU A 149 -10.19 17.86 2.67
N LEU A 150 -10.55 16.61 3.01
CA LEU A 150 -10.03 15.42 2.35
C LEU A 150 -11.11 14.80 1.47
N LYS A 151 -10.78 14.54 0.22
CA LYS A 151 -11.56 13.73 -0.71
C LYS A 151 -10.84 12.43 -0.97
N LEU A 152 -11.42 11.31 -0.55
CA LEU A 152 -10.96 9.95 -0.89
C LEU A 152 -11.71 9.45 -2.12
N LEU A 153 -10.96 8.98 -3.10
CA LEU A 153 -11.45 8.42 -4.36
C LEU A 153 -11.00 6.97 -4.47
N VAL A 154 -11.93 6.03 -4.48
CA VAL A 154 -11.64 4.61 -4.70
C VAL A 154 -11.85 4.29 -6.17
N GLY A 155 -10.80 3.80 -6.82
CA GLY A 155 -10.81 3.43 -8.24
C GLY A 155 -11.33 2.00 -8.48
N ALA A 156 -11.44 1.65 -9.75
CA ALA A 156 -11.80 0.29 -10.15
C ALA A 156 -10.71 -0.73 -9.78
N PRO A 157 -11.06 -1.96 -9.37
CA PRO A 157 -10.10 -2.98 -9.05
C PRO A 157 -9.34 -3.45 -10.29
N ILE A 158 -8.04 -3.71 -10.13
CA ILE A 158 -7.14 -4.29 -11.11
C ILE A 158 -6.80 -5.71 -10.63
N PHE A 159 -7.14 -6.72 -11.40
CA PHE A 159 -6.88 -8.11 -11.02
C PHE A 159 -5.48 -8.53 -11.43
N VAL A 160 -4.69 -9.04 -10.49
CA VAL A 160 -3.29 -9.43 -10.72
C VAL A 160 -3.20 -10.60 -11.70
N LYS A 161 -4.18 -11.50 -11.70
CA LYS A 161 -4.28 -12.62 -12.65
C LYS A 161 -4.26 -12.19 -14.12
N ASP A 162 -4.82 -11.03 -14.44
CA ASP A 162 -4.91 -10.52 -15.82
C ASP A 162 -3.53 -10.11 -16.37
N TYR A 163 -2.54 -9.95 -15.50
CA TYR A 163 -1.16 -9.60 -15.82
C TYR A 163 -0.19 -10.79 -15.66
N TRP A 164 -0.68 -11.94 -15.16
CA TRP A 164 0.18 -13.05 -14.79
C TRP A 164 0.89 -13.70 -15.97
N GLU A 165 0.19 -13.95 -17.05
CA GLU A 165 0.77 -14.51 -18.27
C GLU A 165 1.90 -13.60 -18.82
N ALA A 166 1.67 -12.28 -18.86
CA ALA A 166 2.69 -11.32 -19.25
C ALA A 166 3.89 -11.32 -18.29
N TYR A 167 3.66 -11.54 -17.00
CA TYR A 167 4.73 -11.64 -16.00
C TYR A 167 5.58 -12.90 -16.20
N GLN A 168 4.98 -14.03 -16.52
CA GLN A 168 5.71 -15.27 -16.82
C GLN A 168 6.61 -15.13 -18.06
N LEU A 169 6.13 -14.41 -19.08
CA LEU A 169 6.90 -14.16 -20.31
C LEU A 169 8.02 -13.15 -20.09
N ASN A 170 7.75 -12.03 -19.45
CA ASN A 170 8.73 -10.97 -19.17
C ASN A 170 8.36 -10.20 -17.90
N PRO A 171 8.95 -10.57 -16.74
CA PRO A 171 8.65 -9.92 -15.47
C PRO A 171 8.86 -8.40 -15.46
N ALA A 172 9.93 -7.91 -16.13
CA ALA A 172 10.24 -6.48 -16.14
C ALA A 172 9.16 -5.66 -16.88
N THR A 173 8.69 -6.18 -18.01
CA THR A 173 7.63 -5.55 -18.81
C THR A 173 6.31 -5.57 -18.06
N ALA A 174 5.94 -6.69 -17.45
CA ALA A 174 4.70 -6.83 -16.70
C ALA A 174 4.65 -5.90 -15.47
N ILE A 175 5.77 -5.79 -14.72
CA ILE A 175 5.92 -4.85 -13.61
C ILE A 175 5.70 -3.41 -14.10
N ASN A 176 6.29 -3.03 -15.22
CA ASN A 176 6.13 -1.67 -15.76
C ASN A 176 4.71 -1.40 -16.28
N ARG A 177 3.97 -2.43 -16.71
CA ARG A 177 2.57 -2.29 -17.16
C ARG A 177 1.59 -2.19 -16.01
N LEU A 178 1.93 -2.81 -14.88
CA LEU A 178 1.08 -2.81 -13.68
C LEU A 178 1.29 -1.54 -12.85
N ASN A 179 2.44 -0.87 -12.95
CA ASN A 179 2.73 0.41 -12.31
C ASN A 179 2.20 1.60 -13.13
#